data_0fd235b26919ddb7405e7e69d59e6d0a
#
_entry.id   0fd235b26919ddb7405e7e69d59e6d0a
#
_cell.length_a   1.000
_cell.length_b   1.000
_cell.length_c   1.000
_cell.angle_alpha   90.00
_cell.angle_beta   90.00
_cell.angle_gamma   90.00
#
_symmetry.space_group_name_H-M   'P 1'
#
loop_
_entity.id
_entity.type
_entity.pdbx_description
1 polymer ?
#
loop_
_entity_poly.entity_id
_entity_poly.type
_entity_poly.pdbx_seq_one_letter_code
_entity_poly.pdbx_strand_id
1 'polypeptide(L)'
;MVLLSALVALMQLSDSYLRYLAFDAQISKTESRHFFYRSCILSAFLILVYCLIFDTFGATAATYKAILMILWLPHFVILMWTIRRPKAQHIFVLGMVAIWSILQNNWAALIDVAFFEKLPPEEILLRHSAAYLTLFILMLPLEKKIFKQILPETQLFESRPLGLYLAILPLVMMTGHLFLWADAELFHSWTERFSRLYLLVAFILIHKYVSLGSKLFYDNQKTFNNVRLLEEQVASLNYHNNLIQDSARQMQNLRENLQQNYLQLYQMILNDEVDDAQNFIKQQAAKLQATKIISFCAAPLINASLSIYAEQAKHYDIKFSHEINLLELNPADEKDFAILLSNLLENAINASKIQPQGRRSISVIINTTTEKSVLEISNHFEGDLKIGTDGLPENHGVGMTTLKNFISKHKVHVEFLHIEDYVHVMLYKED
;
A
#
# COMPACT_ATOMS: atom_id res chain seq x y z
N MET A 1 -29.39 -42.85 12.74
CA MET A 1 -29.65 -41.43 12.48
C MET A 1 -28.63 -40.51 13.13
N VAL A 2 -28.42 -40.54 14.45
CA VAL A 2 -27.49 -39.60 15.13
C VAL A 2 -26.05 -39.65 14.55
N LEU A 3 -25.53 -40.86 14.31
CA LEU A 3 -24.18 -41.02 13.74
C LEU A 3 -24.08 -40.43 12.31
N LEU A 4 -25.08 -40.69 11.46
CA LEU A 4 -25.12 -40.12 10.11
C LEU A 4 -25.18 -38.58 10.16
N SER A 5 -26.03 -38.03 11.00
CA SER A 5 -26.15 -36.57 11.20
C SER A 5 -24.82 -35.93 11.68
N ALA A 6 -24.12 -36.60 12.59
CA ALA A 6 -22.81 -36.17 13.07
C ALA A 6 -21.75 -36.18 11.96
N LEU A 7 -21.72 -37.24 11.14
CA LEU A 7 -20.77 -37.32 10.01
C LEU A 7 -21.05 -36.24 8.96
N VAL A 8 -22.33 -35.98 8.63
CA VAL A 8 -22.72 -34.92 7.69
C VAL A 8 -22.33 -33.54 8.23
N ALA A 9 -22.54 -33.29 9.53
CA ALA A 9 -22.10 -32.04 10.15
C ALA A 9 -20.56 -31.86 10.12
N LEU A 10 -19.82 -32.94 10.31
CA LEU A 10 -18.36 -32.95 10.19
C LEU A 10 -17.89 -32.70 8.75
N MET A 11 -18.59 -33.24 7.75
CA MET A 11 -18.30 -32.94 6.34
C MET A 11 -18.45 -31.43 6.06
N GLN A 12 -19.51 -30.81 6.53
CA GLN A 12 -19.70 -29.34 6.35
C GLN A 12 -18.70 -28.52 7.16
N LEU A 13 -18.30 -29.00 8.33
CA LEU A 13 -17.25 -28.37 9.12
C LEU A 13 -15.89 -28.46 8.41
N SER A 14 -15.60 -29.59 7.74
CA SER A 14 -14.36 -29.73 6.94
C SER A 14 -14.31 -28.74 5.77
N ASP A 15 -15.43 -28.55 5.06
CA ASP A 15 -15.55 -27.53 4.01
C ASP A 15 -15.39 -26.11 4.57
N SER A 16 -15.96 -25.85 5.74
CA SER A 16 -15.81 -24.58 6.44
C SER A 16 -14.35 -24.32 6.84
N TYR A 17 -13.65 -25.38 7.24
CA TYR A 17 -12.22 -25.30 7.54
C TYR A 17 -11.38 -24.98 6.29
N LEU A 18 -11.68 -25.56 5.13
CA LEU A 18 -10.98 -25.21 3.88
C LEU A 18 -11.20 -23.75 3.50
N ARG A 19 -12.43 -23.21 3.68
CA ARG A 19 -12.71 -21.79 3.46
C ARG A 19 -11.92 -20.92 4.43
N TYR A 20 -11.79 -21.31 5.68
CA TYR A 20 -10.97 -20.62 6.67
C TYR A 20 -9.49 -20.59 6.25
N LEU A 21 -8.93 -21.69 5.77
CA LEU A 21 -7.54 -21.81 5.35
C LEU A 21 -7.15 -20.81 4.26
N ALA A 22 -8.08 -20.46 3.38
CA ALA A 22 -7.85 -19.45 2.33
C ALA A 22 -7.53 -18.07 2.90
N PHE A 23 -8.00 -17.75 4.10
CA PHE A 23 -7.77 -16.47 4.77
C PHE A 23 -6.71 -16.54 5.87
N ASP A 24 -6.12 -17.71 6.14
CA ASP A 24 -5.20 -17.96 7.27
C ASP A 24 -4.07 -16.92 7.40
N ALA A 25 -3.47 -16.51 6.28
CA ALA A 25 -2.40 -15.51 6.25
C ALA A 25 -2.87 -14.07 6.60
N GLN A 26 -4.18 -13.82 6.56
CA GLN A 26 -4.78 -12.49 6.69
C GLN A 26 -5.60 -12.33 7.98
N ILE A 27 -5.65 -13.35 8.82
CA ILE A 27 -6.54 -13.43 10.00
C ILE A 27 -5.72 -13.27 11.29
N SER A 28 -6.27 -12.53 12.24
CA SER A 28 -5.73 -12.44 13.59
C SER A 28 -6.02 -13.70 14.41
N LYS A 29 -5.21 -13.96 15.44
CA LYS A 29 -5.44 -15.10 16.37
C LYS A 29 -6.81 -15.03 17.05
N THR A 30 -7.32 -13.85 17.30
CA THR A 30 -8.65 -13.61 17.91
C THR A 30 -9.79 -13.98 16.96
N GLU A 31 -9.74 -13.55 15.71
CA GLU A 31 -10.72 -13.92 14.67
C GLU A 31 -10.73 -15.44 14.45
N SER A 32 -9.55 -16.07 14.37
CA SER A 32 -9.40 -17.51 14.24
C SER A 32 -10.12 -18.25 15.40
N ARG A 33 -9.86 -17.86 16.64
CA ARG A 33 -10.50 -18.48 17.82
C ARG A 33 -12.01 -18.29 17.82
N HIS A 34 -12.52 -17.11 17.45
CA HIS A 34 -13.95 -16.85 17.35
C HIS A 34 -14.61 -17.68 16.24
N PHE A 35 -13.94 -17.82 15.09
CA PHE A 35 -14.43 -18.64 14.00
C PHE A 35 -14.60 -20.10 14.41
N PHE A 36 -13.57 -20.73 15.01
CA PHE A 36 -13.64 -22.11 15.43
C PHE A 36 -14.72 -22.33 16.50
N TYR A 37 -14.78 -21.48 17.51
CA TYR A 37 -15.80 -21.57 18.56
C TYR A 37 -17.22 -21.49 18.01
N ARG A 38 -17.50 -20.52 17.16
CA ARG A 38 -18.84 -20.34 16.53
C ARG A 38 -19.17 -21.48 15.59
N SER A 39 -18.22 -21.97 14.81
CA SER A 39 -18.40 -23.10 13.88
C SER A 39 -18.68 -24.41 14.62
N CYS A 40 -18.03 -24.67 15.75
CA CYS A 40 -18.30 -25.85 16.57
C CYS A 40 -19.71 -25.79 17.20
N ILE A 41 -20.11 -24.63 17.75
CA ILE A 41 -21.47 -24.46 18.31
C ILE A 41 -22.52 -24.68 17.22
N LEU A 42 -22.33 -24.07 16.04
CA LEU A 42 -23.23 -24.26 14.92
C LEU A 42 -23.32 -25.73 14.48
N SER A 43 -22.18 -26.41 14.35
CA SER A 43 -22.16 -27.83 13.96
C SER A 43 -22.89 -28.71 14.98
N ALA A 44 -22.75 -28.47 16.27
CA ALA A 44 -23.50 -29.16 17.30
C ALA A 44 -25.02 -28.93 17.19
N PHE A 45 -25.45 -27.71 16.90
CA PHE A 45 -26.86 -27.39 16.62
C PHE A 45 -27.34 -28.08 15.35
N LEU A 46 -26.57 -28.07 14.28
CA LEU A 46 -26.94 -28.68 13.00
C LEU A 46 -27.10 -30.21 13.09
N ILE A 47 -26.35 -30.89 13.96
CA ILE A 47 -26.57 -32.33 14.22
C ILE A 47 -28.03 -32.60 14.65
N LEU A 48 -28.57 -31.77 15.57
CA LEU A 48 -29.99 -31.90 15.98
C LEU A 48 -30.94 -31.64 14.83
N VAL A 49 -30.67 -30.62 14.02
CA VAL A 49 -31.50 -30.31 12.83
C VAL A 49 -31.47 -31.47 11.83
N TYR A 50 -30.28 -32.05 11.56
CA TYR A 50 -30.18 -33.18 10.62
C TYR A 50 -30.87 -34.44 11.15
N CYS A 51 -30.75 -34.72 12.47
CA CYS A 51 -31.53 -35.80 13.07
C CYS A 51 -33.02 -35.61 12.82
N LEU A 52 -33.55 -34.42 13.06
CA LEU A 52 -34.95 -34.13 12.83
C LEU A 52 -35.38 -34.28 11.35
N ILE A 53 -34.54 -33.81 10.42
CA ILE A 53 -34.77 -33.93 8.98
C ILE A 53 -34.77 -35.41 8.56
N PHE A 54 -33.80 -36.21 8.99
CA PHE A 54 -33.73 -37.62 8.65
C PHE A 54 -34.85 -38.46 9.30
N ASP A 55 -35.29 -38.08 10.51
CA ASP A 55 -36.44 -38.71 11.16
C ASP A 55 -37.78 -38.40 10.45
N THR A 56 -37.91 -37.17 9.93
CA THR A 56 -39.20 -36.75 9.29
C THR A 56 -39.32 -37.17 7.83
N PHE A 57 -38.21 -37.08 7.06
CA PHE A 57 -38.17 -37.30 5.59
C PHE A 57 -37.49 -38.61 5.19
N GLY A 58 -36.91 -39.32 6.15
CA GLY A 58 -36.10 -40.53 5.93
C GLY A 58 -34.68 -40.26 5.48
N ALA A 59 -33.77 -41.20 5.74
CA ALA A 59 -32.39 -41.11 5.29
C ALA A 59 -32.26 -41.63 3.83
N THR A 60 -32.76 -40.80 2.91
CA THR A 60 -32.70 -41.07 1.46
C THR A 60 -31.57 -40.28 0.79
N ALA A 61 -31.16 -40.72 -0.39
CA ALA A 61 -30.19 -39.96 -1.20
C ALA A 61 -30.69 -38.53 -1.50
N ALA A 62 -31.97 -38.33 -1.72
CA ALA A 62 -32.55 -37.02 -1.99
C ALA A 62 -32.48 -36.09 -0.75
N THR A 63 -32.85 -36.59 0.44
CA THR A 63 -32.76 -35.84 1.70
C THR A 63 -31.30 -35.49 2.02
N TYR A 64 -30.38 -36.43 1.85
CA TYR A 64 -28.96 -36.23 2.06
C TYR A 64 -28.38 -35.15 1.14
N LYS A 65 -28.69 -35.20 -0.16
CA LYS A 65 -28.29 -34.18 -1.13
C LYS A 65 -28.85 -32.80 -0.80
N ALA A 66 -30.12 -32.73 -0.44
CA ALA A 66 -30.76 -31.45 -0.05
C ALA A 66 -30.06 -30.81 1.16
N ILE A 67 -29.67 -31.61 2.16
CA ILE A 67 -28.89 -31.14 3.31
C ILE A 67 -27.54 -30.59 2.85
N LEU A 68 -26.80 -31.29 2.01
CA LEU A 68 -25.50 -30.85 1.52
C LEU A 68 -25.61 -29.61 0.63
N MET A 69 -26.71 -29.47 -0.14
CA MET A 69 -26.89 -28.33 -1.04
C MET A 69 -27.28 -27.01 -0.33
N ILE A 70 -27.99 -27.09 0.78
CA ILE A 70 -28.61 -25.89 1.40
C ILE A 70 -27.93 -25.53 2.73
N LEU A 71 -27.62 -26.52 3.55
CA LEU A 71 -27.26 -26.31 4.95
C LEU A 71 -25.77 -26.03 5.20
N TRP A 72 -24.97 -25.78 4.15
CA TRP A 72 -23.66 -25.16 4.26
C TRP A 72 -23.73 -23.64 4.47
N LEU A 73 -24.88 -23.00 4.13
CA LEU A 73 -25.08 -21.56 4.17
C LEU A 73 -24.83 -20.94 5.57
N PRO A 74 -25.31 -21.53 6.68
CA PRO A 74 -25.03 -21.01 8.01
C PRO A 74 -23.51 -20.94 8.34
N HIS A 75 -22.72 -21.92 7.93
CA HIS A 75 -21.26 -21.89 8.13
C HIS A 75 -20.60 -20.76 7.30
N PHE A 76 -21.11 -20.53 6.09
CA PHE A 76 -20.62 -19.44 5.25
C PHE A 76 -20.96 -18.05 5.84
N VAL A 77 -22.13 -17.89 6.39
CA VAL A 77 -22.54 -16.66 7.09
C VAL A 77 -21.64 -16.40 8.29
N ILE A 78 -21.35 -17.43 9.11
CA ILE A 78 -20.41 -17.31 10.24
C ILE A 78 -19.02 -16.90 9.77
N LEU A 79 -18.54 -17.48 8.67
CA LEU A 79 -17.25 -17.11 8.09
C LEU A 79 -17.21 -15.63 7.71
N MET A 80 -18.21 -15.16 6.93
CA MET A 80 -18.32 -13.75 6.52
C MET A 80 -18.46 -12.78 7.69
N TRP A 81 -19.18 -13.18 8.73
CA TRP A 81 -19.39 -12.36 9.93
C TRP A 81 -18.13 -12.25 10.78
N THR A 82 -17.35 -13.32 10.84
CA THR A 82 -16.14 -13.39 11.67
C THR A 82 -14.92 -12.81 10.95
N ILE A 83 -14.77 -13.09 9.66
CA ILE A 83 -13.64 -12.65 8.83
C ILE A 83 -14.10 -11.50 7.95
N ARG A 84 -13.83 -10.28 8.37
CA ARG A 84 -14.25 -9.07 7.66
C ARG A 84 -13.31 -8.77 6.50
N ARG A 85 -13.61 -9.36 5.34
CA ARG A 85 -12.87 -9.18 4.08
C ARG A 85 -13.84 -8.82 2.94
N PRO A 86 -13.36 -8.35 1.77
CA PRO A 86 -14.21 -8.07 0.61
C PRO A 86 -15.11 -9.24 0.25
N LYS A 87 -16.40 -8.98 0.00
CA LYS A 87 -17.38 -10.02 -0.32
C LYS A 87 -16.98 -10.87 -1.53
N ALA A 88 -16.31 -10.26 -2.50
CA ALA A 88 -15.83 -10.94 -3.70
C ALA A 88 -14.82 -12.05 -3.36
N GLN A 89 -13.93 -11.85 -2.38
CA GLN A 89 -13.01 -12.89 -1.90
C GLN A 89 -13.76 -14.07 -1.29
N HIS A 90 -14.77 -13.82 -0.46
CA HIS A 90 -15.59 -14.88 0.12
C HIS A 90 -16.35 -15.68 -0.93
N ILE A 91 -16.89 -15.02 -1.97
CA ILE A 91 -17.59 -15.68 -3.07
C ILE A 91 -16.60 -16.54 -3.89
N PHE A 92 -15.42 -16.03 -4.19
CA PHE A 92 -14.37 -16.79 -4.87
C PHE A 92 -14.00 -18.07 -4.10
N VAL A 93 -13.68 -17.91 -2.81
CA VAL A 93 -13.29 -19.04 -1.94
C VAL A 93 -14.44 -20.03 -1.80
N LEU A 94 -15.68 -19.55 -1.69
CA LEU A 94 -16.86 -20.41 -1.67
C LEU A 94 -16.93 -21.32 -2.92
N GLY A 95 -16.80 -20.72 -4.11
CA GLY A 95 -16.84 -21.48 -5.37
C GLY A 95 -15.69 -22.48 -5.49
N MET A 96 -14.47 -22.10 -5.11
CA MET A 96 -13.31 -22.99 -5.18
C MET A 96 -13.43 -24.18 -4.20
N VAL A 97 -13.86 -23.93 -2.96
CA VAL A 97 -14.08 -25.01 -1.98
C VAL A 97 -15.24 -25.91 -2.42
N ALA A 98 -16.31 -25.35 -2.98
CA ALA A 98 -17.44 -26.15 -3.45
C ALA A 98 -17.03 -27.08 -4.61
N ILE A 99 -16.23 -26.62 -5.57
CA ILE A 99 -15.67 -27.47 -6.64
C ILE A 99 -14.84 -28.61 -6.02
N TRP A 100 -14.00 -28.29 -5.04
CA TRP A 100 -13.17 -29.30 -4.35
C TRP A 100 -14.01 -30.30 -3.57
N SER A 101 -15.02 -29.85 -2.84
CA SER A 101 -15.97 -30.70 -2.10
C SER A 101 -16.74 -31.63 -3.02
N ILE A 102 -17.20 -31.16 -4.20
CA ILE A 102 -17.82 -32.00 -5.22
C ILE A 102 -16.84 -33.10 -5.70
N LEU A 103 -15.57 -32.77 -5.92
CA LEU A 103 -14.54 -33.76 -6.30
C LEU A 103 -14.36 -34.80 -5.22
N GLN A 104 -14.26 -34.42 -3.95
CA GLN A 104 -14.12 -35.37 -2.84
C GLN A 104 -15.35 -36.28 -2.70
N ASN A 105 -16.57 -35.68 -2.81
CA ASN A 105 -17.79 -36.50 -2.84
C ASN A 105 -17.80 -37.53 -3.99
N ASN A 106 -17.27 -37.17 -5.15
CA ASN A 106 -17.16 -38.06 -6.27
C ASN A 106 -16.18 -39.23 -6.04
N TRP A 107 -15.05 -38.94 -5.39
CA TRP A 107 -14.11 -39.99 -5.01
C TRP A 107 -14.71 -40.94 -3.96
N ALA A 108 -15.43 -40.38 -2.97
CA ALA A 108 -16.15 -41.21 -2.00
C ALA A 108 -17.22 -42.10 -2.68
N ALA A 109 -17.99 -41.55 -3.63
CA ALA A 109 -19.00 -42.29 -4.38
C ALA A 109 -18.38 -43.44 -5.23
N LEU A 110 -17.14 -43.30 -5.73
CA LEU A 110 -16.45 -44.39 -6.40
C LEU A 110 -16.11 -45.56 -5.45
N ILE A 111 -15.78 -45.24 -4.20
CA ILE A 111 -15.55 -46.24 -3.16
C ILE A 111 -16.85 -46.96 -2.84
N ASP A 112 -17.98 -46.26 -2.76
CA ASP A 112 -19.28 -46.83 -2.48
C ASP A 112 -19.70 -47.84 -3.56
N VAL A 113 -19.56 -47.47 -4.83
CA VAL A 113 -19.89 -48.37 -5.96
C VAL A 113 -18.98 -49.61 -5.99
N ALA A 114 -17.69 -49.43 -5.68
CA ALA A 114 -16.73 -50.53 -5.72
C ALA A 114 -16.95 -51.60 -4.61
N PHE A 115 -17.45 -51.16 -3.43
CA PHE A 115 -17.45 -52.02 -2.25
C PHE A 115 -18.83 -52.16 -1.58
N PHE A 116 -19.83 -51.31 -1.84
CA PHE A 116 -21.03 -51.20 -1.02
C PHE A 116 -22.37 -51.18 -1.79
N GLU A 117 -22.38 -51.52 -3.08
CA GLU A 117 -23.55 -51.40 -3.98
C GLU A 117 -24.80 -52.18 -3.50
N LYS A 118 -24.64 -53.22 -2.67
CA LYS A 118 -25.74 -54.10 -2.21
C LYS A 118 -26.28 -53.77 -0.82
N LEU A 119 -25.93 -52.66 -0.23
CA LEU A 119 -26.32 -52.30 1.14
C LEU A 119 -27.63 -51.45 1.19
N PRO A 120 -28.33 -51.42 2.33
CA PRO A 120 -29.44 -50.55 2.53
C PRO A 120 -29.05 -49.06 2.36
N PRO A 121 -29.94 -48.17 1.87
CA PRO A 121 -29.61 -46.76 1.60
C PRO A 121 -29.00 -46.03 2.79
N GLU A 122 -29.51 -46.24 4.00
CA GLU A 122 -28.97 -45.62 5.23
C GLU A 122 -27.49 -46.02 5.49
N GLU A 123 -27.17 -47.25 5.26
CA GLU A 123 -25.83 -47.79 5.48
C GLU A 123 -24.86 -47.27 4.40
N ILE A 124 -25.33 -47.15 3.15
CA ILE A 124 -24.56 -46.52 2.07
C ILE A 124 -24.23 -45.08 2.41
N LEU A 125 -25.20 -44.26 2.86
CA LEU A 125 -24.99 -42.86 3.22
C LEU A 125 -24.01 -42.70 4.40
N LEU A 126 -24.10 -43.59 5.39
CA LEU A 126 -23.20 -43.62 6.52
C LEU A 126 -21.74 -43.91 6.07
N ARG A 127 -21.54 -44.94 5.23
CA ARG A 127 -20.25 -45.29 4.71
C ARG A 127 -19.67 -44.26 3.75
N HIS A 128 -20.52 -43.66 2.91
CA HIS A 128 -20.18 -42.55 2.05
C HIS A 128 -19.61 -41.38 2.85
N SER A 129 -20.34 -40.94 3.90
CA SER A 129 -19.90 -39.86 4.74
C SER A 129 -18.59 -40.16 5.49
N ALA A 130 -18.40 -41.42 5.91
CA ALA A 130 -17.16 -41.90 6.52
C ALA A 130 -15.99 -41.94 5.49
N ALA A 131 -16.26 -42.40 4.27
CA ALA A 131 -15.27 -42.42 3.17
C ALA A 131 -14.84 -40.98 2.81
N TYR A 132 -15.78 -40.04 2.69
CA TYR A 132 -15.48 -38.64 2.45
C TYR A 132 -14.55 -38.04 3.52
N LEU A 133 -14.86 -38.21 4.80
CA LEU A 133 -14.04 -37.74 5.90
C LEU A 133 -12.65 -38.40 5.95
N THR A 134 -12.59 -39.67 5.63
CA THR A 134 -11.30 -40.39 5.52
C THR A 134 -10.44 -39.80 4.41
N LEU A 135 -11.02 -39.58 3.23
CA LEU A 135 -10.34 -38.92 2.11
C LEU A 135 -9.89 -37.51 2.49
N PHE A 136 -10.75 -36.71 3.14
CA PHE A 136 -10.40 -35.39 3.64
C PHE A 136 -9.18 -35.42 4.56
N ILE A 137 -9.15 -36.36 5.54
CA ILE A 137 -8.01 -36.48 6.46
C ILE A 137 -6.73 -36.88 5.72
N LEU A 138 -6.82 -37.81 4.75
CA LEU A 138 -5.68 -38.23 3.95
C LEU A 138 -5.15 -37.12 3.05
N MET A 139 -6.05 -36.33 2.47
CA MET A 139 -5.69 -35.19 1.58
C MET A 139 -5.35 -33.92 2.31
N LEU A 140 -5.58 -33.83 3.62
CA LEU A 140 -5.40 -32.62 4.42
C LEU A 140 -4.03 -31.92 4.26
N PRO A 141 -2.88 -32.60 4.12
CA PRO A 141 -1.60 -31.95 3.87
C PRO A 141 -1.57 -31.20 2.51
N LEU A 142 -2.15 -31.83 1.48
CA LEU A 142 -2.27 -31.25 0.14
C LEU A 142 -3.25 -30.06 0.14
N GLU A 143 -4.40 -30.24 0.77
CA GLU A 143 -5.43 -29.21 0.91
C GLU A 143 -4.92 -27.97 1.64
N LYS A 144 -4.21 -28.16 2.75
CA LYS A 144 -3.57 -27.04 3.45
C LYS A 144 -2.62 -26.25 2.55
N LYS A 145 -1.83 -26.94 1.73
CA LYS A 145 -0.91 -26.28 0.80
C LYS A 145 -1.66 -25.51 -0.28
N ILE A 146 -2.70 -26.09 -0.87
CA ILE A 146 -3.49 -25.48 -1.94
C ILE A 146 -4.29 -24.31 -1.40
N PHE A 147 -5.09 -24.51 -0.35
CA PHE A 147 -6.05 -23.52 0.12
C PHE A 147 -5.39 -22.32 0.83
N LYS A 148 -4.23 -22.48 1.46
CA LYS A 148 -3.46 -21.34 1.96
C LYS A 148 -2.93 -20.41 0.87
N GLN A 149 -2.82 -20.89 -0.37
CA GLN A 149 -2.30 -20.13 -1.50
C GLN A 149 -3.36 -19.83 -2.57
N ILE A 150 -4.62 -20.22 -2.31
CA ILE A 150 -5.68 -20.14 -3.32
C ILE A 150 -6.19 -18.72 -3.55
N LEU A 151 -6.10 -17.89 -2.51
CA LEU A 151 -6.63 -16.53 -2.54
C LEU A 151 -5.63 -15.58 -3.20
N PRO A 152 -5.99 -14.93 -4.31
CA PRO A 152 -5.19 -13.87 -4.90
C PRO A 152 -5.08 -12.65 -3.99
N GLU A 153 -4.17 -11.74 -4.32
CA GLU A 153 -4.00 -10.48 -3.59
C GLU A 153 -5.28 -9.67 -3.52
N THR A 154 -5.52 -9.02 -2.38
CA THR A 154 -6.73 -8.24 -2.10
C THR A 154 -6.99 -7.15 -3.15
N GLN A 155 -5.94 -6.53 -3.67
CA GLN A 155 -6.02 -5.47 -4.68
C GLN A 155 -6.72 -5.90 -5.99
N LEU A 156 -6.59 -7.18 -6.38
CA LEU A 156 -7.28 -7.72 -7.56
C LEU A 156 -8.81 -7.71 -7.39
N PHE A 157 -9.30 -7.89 -6.16
CA PHE A 157 -10.73 -7.86 -5.85
C PHE A 157 -11.28 -6.46 -5.64
N GLU A 158 -10.42 -5.46 -5.41
CA GLU A 158 -10.79 -4.04 -5.30
C GLU A 158 -11.04 -3.41 -6.69
N SER A 159 -10.39 -3.91 -7.73
CA SER A 159 -10.67 -3.55 -9.12
C SER A 159 -12.06 -4.08 -9.50
N ARG A 160 -13.07 -3.20 -9.52
CA ARG A 160 -14.48 -3.59 -9.63
C ARG A 160 -14.84 -4.55 -10.78
N PRO A 161 -14.46 -4.40 -12.06
CA PRO A 161 -14.85 -5.39 -13.04
C PRO A 161 -14.09 -6.71 -12.87
N LEU A 162 -12.77 -6.67 -12.66
CA LEU A 162 -11.93 -7.87 -12.58
C LEU A 162 -12.22 -8.71 -11.34
N GLY A 163 -12.36 -8.06 -10.18
CA GLY A 163 -12.67 -8.74 -8.92
C GLY A 163 -14.01 -9.46 -8.95
N LEU A 164 -15.02 -8.90 -9.62
CA LEU A 164 -16.31 -9.52 -9.78
C LEU A 164 -16.24 -10.77 -10.68
N TYR A 165 -15.56 -10.67 -11.84
CA TYR A 165 -15.38 -11.81 -12.75
C TYR A 165 -14.61 -12.93 -12.08
N LEU A 166 -13.53 -12.63 -11.37
CA LEU A 166 -12.78 -13.63 -10.61
C LEU A 166 -13.64 -14.32 -9.55
N ALA A 167 -14.48 -13.56 -8.85
CA ALA A 167 -15.33 -14.10 -7.80
C ALA A 167 -16.42 -15.04 -8.35
N ILE A 168 -17.02 -14.68 -9.46
CA ILE A 168 -18.17 -15.43 -10.05
C ILE A 168 -17.71 -16.69 -10.80
N LEU A 169 -16.52 -16.68 -11.40
CA LEU A 169 -16.06 -17.77 -12.26
C LEU A 169 -16.16 -19.18 -11.61
N PRO A 170 -15.60 -19.41 -10.39
CA PRO A 170 -15.73 -20.73 -9.73
C PRO A 170 -17.18 -21.07 -9.38
N LEU A 171 -17.99 -20.05 -9.03
CA LEU A 171 -19.40 -20.24 -8.69
C LEU A 171 -20.21 -20.71 -9.90
N VAL A 172 -20.02 -20.13 -11.09
CA VAL A 172 -20.67 -20.56 -12.34
C VAL A 172 -20.30 -21.99 -12.69
N MET A 173 -19.02 -22.34 -12.52
CA MET A 173 -18.58 -23.72 -12.78
C MET A 173 -19.19 -24.72 -11.79
N MET A 174 -19.33 -24.33 -10.52
CA MET A 174 -20.01 -25.13 -9.51
C MET A 174 -21.49 -25.34 -9.85
N THR A 175 -22.22 -24.28 -10.24
CA THR A 175 -23.66 -24.38 -10.53
C THR A 175 -23.96 -25.32 -11.69
N GLY A 176 -23.14 -25.35 -12.75
CA GLY A 176 -23.26 -26.30 -13.82
C GLY A 176 -23.21 -27.77 -13.36
N HIS A 177 -22.35 -28.07 -12.40
CA HIS A 177 -22.27 -29.41 -11.82
C HIS A 177 -23.35 -29.75 -10.81
N LEU A 178 -23.89 -28.76 -10.09
CA LEU A 178 -25.02 -28.96 -9.19
C LEU A 178 -26.27 -29.46 -9.94
N PHE A 179 -26.53 -28.93 -11.14
CA PHE A 179 -27.65 -29.42 -11.98
C PHE A 179 -27.45 -30.88 -12.40
N LEU A 180 -26.24 -31.26 -12.82
CA LEU A 180 -25.90 -32.63 -13.17
C LEU A 180 -25.95 -33.57 -11.95
N TRP A 181 -25.65 -33.08 -10.76
CA TRP A 181 -25.65 -33.87 -9.52
C TRP A 181 -27.05 -34.02 -8.91
N ALA A 182 -27.99 -33.12 -9.21
CA ALA A 182 -29.37 -33.18 -8.72
C ALA A 182 -30.14 -34.39 -9.26
N ASP A 183 -29.79 -34.89 -10.46
CA ASP A 183 -30.44 -36.03 -11.08
C ASP A 183 -29.88 -37.33 -10.51
N ALA A 184 -30.68 -38.08 -9.71
CA ALA A 184 -30.26 -39.21 -8.92
C ALA A 184 -29.97 -40.48 -9.75
N GLU A 185 -30.56 -40.61 -10.95
CA GLU A 185 -30.41 -41.79 -11.81
C GLU A 185 -29.10 -41.83 -12.58
N LEU A 186 -28.46 -40.68 -12.74
CA LEU A 186 -27.24 -40.50 -13.53
C LEU A 186 -25.94 -41.02 -12.85
N PHE A 187 -25.96 -41.45 -11.58
CA PHE A 187 -24.73 -41.85 -10.85
C PHE A 187 -23.99 -43.09 -11.37
N HIS A 188 -24.59 -43.83 -12.32
CA HIS A 188 -24.07 -45.14 -12.76
C HIS A 188 -23.37 -45.11 -14.13
N SER A 189 -23.40 -43.98 -14.87
CA SER A 189 -22.81 -43.92 -16.20
C SER A 189 -21.34 -43.48 -16.21
N TRP A 190 -20.54 -44.13 -17.10
CA TRP A 190 -19.14 -43.76 -17.32
C TRP A 190 -18.94 -42.33 -17.81
N THR A 191 -19.92 -41.80 -18.55
CA THR A 191 -19.93 -40.39 -19.03
C THR A 191 -19.89 -39.38 -17.91
N GLU A 192 -20.59 -39.66 -16.81
CA GLU A 192 -20.56 -38.77 -15.62
C GLU A 192 -19.25 -38.85 -14.87
N ARG A 193 -18.68 -40.02 -14.73
CA ARG A 193 -17.37 -40.21 -14.10
C ARG A 193 -16.32 -39.38 -14.83
N PHE A 194 -16.33 -39.39 -16.18
CA PHE A 194 -15.44 -38.57 -16.99
C PHE A 194 -15.76 -37.09 -16.93
N SER A 195 -17.03 -36.66 -16.88
CA SER A 195 -17.41 -35.28 -16.73
C SER A 195 -16.86 -34.67 -15.43
N ARG A 196 -16.68 -35.45 -14.40
CA ARG A 196 -16.13 -35.06 -13.11
C ARG A 196 -14.61 -34.90 -13.09
N LEU A 197 -13.90 -35.65 -13.96
CA LEU A 197 -12.47 -35.44 -14.20
C LEU A 197 -12.22 -34.02 -14.77
N TYR A 198 -13.19 -33.51 -15.57
CA TYR A 198 -13.16 -32.16 -16.08
C TYR A 198 -13.14 -31.09 -14.99
N LEU A 199 -13.84 -31.29 -13.85
CA LEU A 199 -13.79 -30.37 -12.72
C LEU A 199 -12.39 -30.26 -12.11
N LEU A 200 -11.65 -31.38 -12.01
CA LEU A 200 -10.29 -31.34 -11.50
C LEU A 200 -9.39 -30.52 -12.43
N VAL A 201 -9.50 -30.73 -13.74
CA VAL A 201 -8.75 -29.95 -14.74
C VAL A 201 -9.13 -28.48 -14.65
N ALA A 202 -10.43 -28.18 -14.56
CA ALA A 202 -10.92 -26.80 -14.42
C ALA A 202 -10.40 -26.15 -13.13
N PHE A 203 -10.44 -26.84 -12.00
CA PHE A 203 -9.90 -26.35 -10.73
C PHE A 203 -8.41 -25.99 -10.84
N ILE A 204 -7.61 -26.88 -11.43
CA ILE A 204 -6.17 -26.66 -11.61
C ILE A 204 -5.92 -25.49 -12.56
N LEU A 205 -6.66 -25.40 -13.65
CA LEU A 205 -6.51 -24.31 -14.62
C LEU A 205 -6.90 -22.95 -14.02
N ILE A 206 -8.03 -22.87 -13.30
CA ILE A 206 -8.46 -21.64 -12.63
C ILE A 206 -7.41 -21.22 -11.59
N HIS A 207 -6.99 -22.18 -10.75
CA HIS A 207 -5.98 -21.87 -9.72
C HIS A 207 -4.67 -21.36 -10.33
N LYS A 208 -4.16 -22.03 -11.38
CA LYS A 208 -2.95 -21.57 -12.07
C LYS A 208 -3.14 -20.25 -12.79
N TYR A 209 -4.26 -20.06 -13.47
CA TYR A 209 -4.55 -18.82 -14.20
C TYR A 209 -4.66 -17.62 -13.24
N VAL A 210 -5.38 -17.78 -12.13
CA VAL A 210 -5.52 -16.77 -11.10
C VAL A 210 -4.18 -16.46 -10.44
N SER A 211 -3.39 -17.46 -10.10
CA SER A 211 -2.06 -17.30 -9.52
C SER A 211 -1.09 -16.57 -10.47
N LEU A 212 -1.08 -16.95 -11.76
CA LEU A 212 -0.24 -16.29 -12.76
C LEU A 212 -0.68 -14.87 -13.03
N GLY A 213 -2.00 -14.64 -13.17
CA GLY A 213 -2.57 -13.30 -13.36
C GLY A 213 -2.27 -12.37 -12.19
N SER A 214 -2.37 -12.87 -10.95
CA SER A 214 -2.01 -12.13 -9.74
C SER A 214 -0.54 -11.70 -9.75
N LYS A 215 0.35 -12.62 -10.08
CA LYS A 215 1.79 -12.34 -10.18
C LYS A 215 2.10 -11.29 -11.26
N LEU A 216 1.54 -11.45 -12.47
CA LEU A 216 1.73 -10.50 -13.57
C LEU A 216 1.19 -9.11 -13.21
N PHE A 217 0.05 -9.03 -12.55
CA PHE A 217 -0.53 -7.77 -12.10
C PHE A 217 0.40 -7.07 -11.10
N TYR A 218 0.91 -7.80 -10.10
CA TYR A 218 1.85 -7.27 -9.11
C TYR A 218 3.16 -6.78 -9.75
N ASP A 219 3.75 -7.58 -10.64
CA ASP A 219 4.99 -7.22 -11.34
C ASP A 219 4.80 -5.98 -12.22
N ASN A 220 3.66 -5.86 -12.91
CA ASN A 220 3.32 -4.67 -13.71
C ASN A 220 3.14 -3.44 -12.83
N GLN A 221 2.45 -3.54 -11.70
CA GLN A 221 2.25 -2.43 -10.78
C GLN A 221 3.58 -1.95 -10.17
N LYS A 222 4.43 -2.89 -9.78
CA LYS A 222 5.78 -2.59 -9.29
C LYS A 222 6.63 -1.88 -10.36
N THR A 223 6.58 -2.37 -11.61
CA THR A 223 7.28 -1.74 -12.74
C THR A 223 6.78 -0.33 -12.98
N PHE A 224 5.46 -0.12 -13.00
CA PHE A 224 4.85 1.21 -13.16
C PHE A 224 5.31 2.19 -12.08
N ASN A 225 5.30 1.76 -10.81
CA ASN A 225 5.76 2.60 -9.71
C ASN A 225 7.26 2.93 -9.81
N ASN A 226 8.09 1.98 -10.25
CA ASN A 226 9.52 2.20 -10.47
C ASN A 226 9.77 3.19 -11.61
N VAL A 227 9.03 3.08 -12.73
CA VAL A 227 9.13 4.03 -13.85
C VAL A 227 8.78 5.44 -13.40
N ARG A 228 7.67 5.60 -12.67
CA ARG A 228 7.27 6.90 -12.14
C ARG A 228 8.34 7.51 -11.22
N LEU A 229 8.93 6.71 -10.33
CA LEU A 229 10.00 7.17 -9.43
C LEU A 229 11.24 7.61 -10.23
N LEU A 230 11.59 6.86 -11.29
CA LEU A 230 12.72 7.22 -12.18
C LEU A 230 12.42 8.53 -12.93
N GLU A 231 11.20 8.74 -13.41
CA GLU A 231 10.81 10.00 -14.06
C GLU A 231 10.95 11.19 -13.12
N GLU A 232 10.51 11.07 -11.86
CA GLU A 232 10.67 12.10 -10.84
C GLU A 232 12.15 12.39 -10.55
N GLN A 233 13.01 11.36 -10.50
CA GLN A 233 14.44 11.53 -10.32
C GLN A 233 15.12 12.23 -11.52
N VAL A 234 14.75 11.86 -12.73
CA VAL A 234 15.25 12.50 -13.95
C VAL A 234 14.84 13.97 -14.01
N ALA A 235 13.59 14.30 -13.67
CA ALA A 235 13.13 15.67 -13.61
C ALA A 235 13.94 16.51 -12.60
N SER A 236 14.20 15.96 -11.42
CA SER A 236 15.05 16.61 -10.39
C SER A 236 16.48 16.82 -10.87
N LEU A 237 17.09 15.81 -11.49
CA LEU A 237 18.45 15.93 -12.03
C LEU A 237 18.55 16.99 -13.14
N ASN A 238 17.56 17.07 -14.02
CA ASN A 238 17.50 18.10 -15.07
C ASN A 238 17.36 19.50 -14.46
N TYR A 239 16.54 19.65 -13.42
CA TYR A 239 16.44 20.93 -12.70
C TYR A 239 17.77 21.34 -12.10
N HIS A 240 18.46 20.45 -11.38
CA HIS A 240 19.77 20.74 -10.81
C HIS A 240 20.84 21.06 -11.88
N ASN A 241 20.82 20.35 -13.00
CA ASN A 241 21.74 20.60 -14.10
C ASN A 241 21.53 22.00 -14.70
N ASN A 242 20.28 22.42 -14.86
CA ASN A 242 19.95 23.77 -15.35
C ASN A 242 20.44 24.85 -14.37
N LEU A 243 20.29 24.64 -13.06
CA LEU A 243 20.81 25.57 -12.05
C LEU A 243 22.36 25.69 -12.12
N ILE A 244 23.06 24.56 -12.29
CA ILE A 244 24.51 24.56 -12.44
C ILE A 244 24.93 25.32 -13.71
N GLN A 245 24.23 25.11 -14.83
CA GLN A 245 24.53 25.80 -16.08
C GLN A 245 24.29 27.33 -15.96
N ASP A 246 23.18 27.74 -15.33
CA ASP A 246 22.90 29.15 -15.13
C ASP A 246 23.93 29.81 -14.19
N SER A 247 24.32 29.12 -13.12
CA SER A 247 25.38 29.59 -12.23
C SER A 247 26.73 29.73 -12.96
N ALA A 248 27.07 28.74 -13.80
CA ALA A 248 28.28 28.80 -14.61
C ALA A 248 28.27 30.00 -15.60
N ARG A 249 27.13 30.24 -16.26
CA ARG A 249 26.98 31.41 -17.12
C ARG A 249 27.10 32.74 -16.37
N GLN A 250 26.47 32.86 -15.19
CA GLN A 250 26.61 34.04 -14.36
C GLN A 250 28.09 34.30 -13.95
N MET A 251 28.80 33.23 -13.58
CA MET A 251 30.23 33.34 -13.22
C MET A 251 31.08 33.77 -14.42
N GLN A 252 30.78 33.25 -15.60
CA GLN A 252 31.48 33.63 -16.84
C GLN A 252 31.22 35.12 -17.16
N ASN A 253 29.99 35.58 -17.09
CA ASN A 253 29.59 36.98 -17.32
C ASN A 253 30.28 37.91 -16.30
N LEU A 254 30.35 37.50 -15.04
CA LEU A 254 31.04 38.27 -14.00
C LEU A 254 32.52 38.40 -14.32
N ARG A 255 33.15 37.27 -14.73
CA ARG A 255 34.58 37.27 -15.11
C ARG A 255 34.88 38.19 -16.30
N GLU A 256 34.03 38.14 -17.33
CA GLU A 256 34.14 39.01 -18.50
C GLU A 256 33.97 40.49 -18.15
N ASN A 257 32.98 40.80 -17.32
CA ASN A 257 32.77 42.20 -16.84
C ASN A 257 33.92 42.69 -16.01
N LEU A 258 34.46 41.87 -15.11
CA LEU A 258 35.65 42.25 -14.34
C LEU A 258 36.87 42.48 -15.24
N GLN A 259 37.08 41.61 -16.25
CA GLN A 259 38.20 41.79 -17.20
C GLN A 259 38.04 43.07 -18.00
N GLN A 260 36.84 43.41 -18.46
CA GLN A 260 36.59 44.69 -19.17
C GLN A 260 36.83 45.92 -18.26
N ASN A 261 36.35 45.85 -17.00
CA ASN A 261 36.54 46.93 -16.04
C ASN A 261 38.04 47.14 -15.75
N TYR A 262 38.84 46.07 -15.61
CA TYR A 262 40.29 46.19 -15.40
C TYR A 262 41.00 46.74 -16.63
N LEU A 263 40.62 46.36 -17.85
CA LEU A 263 41.21 46.87 -19.09
C LEU A 263 40.90 48.38 -19.24
N GLN A 264 39.67 48.79 -18.94
CA GLN A 264 39.27 50.18 -18.98
C GLN A 264 40.03 51.02 -17.95
N LEU A 265 40.20 50.53 -16.74
CA LEU A 265 40.98 51.17 -15.69
C LEU A 265 42.45 51.32 -16.10
N TYR A 266 43.03 50.23 -16.70
CA TYR A 266 44.42 50.26 -17.20
C TYR A 266 44.64 51.29 -18.30
N GLN A 267 43.69 51.43 -19.23
CA GLN A 267 43.72 52.46 -20.26
C GLN A 267 43.70 53.90 -19.70
N MET A 268 42.81 54.16 -18.72
CA MET A 268 42.71 55.44 -18.06
C MET A 268 44.04 55.81 -17.35
N ILE A 269 44.69 54.86 -16.72
CA ILE A 269 46.00 55.08 -16.07
C ILE A 269 47.10 55.31 -17.09
N LEU A 270 47.11 54.64 -18.21
CA LEU A 270 48.09 54.85 -19.29
C LEU A 270 47.96 56.21 -19.95
N ASN A 271 46.75 56.80 -20.00
CA ASN A 271 46.45 58.09 -20.57
C ASN A 271 46.64 59.26 -19.58
N ASP A 272 47.12 58.99 -18.36
CA ASP A 272 47.30 59.94 -17.28
C ASP A 272 45.97 60.59 -16.79
N GLU A 273 44.80 59.91 -17.05
CA GLU A 273 43.46 60.32 -16.67
C GLU A 273 43.15 59.90 -15.22
N VAL A 274 43.89 60.39 -14.24
CA VAL A 274 43.87 59.91 -12.85
C VAL A 274 42.53 60.22 -12.17
N ASP A 275 41.91 61.40 -12.42
CA ASP A 275 40.61 61.78 -11.85
C ASP A 275 39.47 60.92 -12.38
N ASP A 276 39.50 60.56 -13.66
CA ASP A 276 38.52 59.70 -14.27
C ASP A 276 38.61 58.25 -13.76
N ALA A 277 39.85 57.75 -13.58
CA ALA A 277 40.09 56.44 -12.97
C ALA A 277 39.57 56.38 -11.51
N GLN A 278 39.79 57.41 -10.72
CA GLN A 278 39.23 57.50 -9.36
C GLN A 278 37.71 57.53 -9.34
N ASN A 279 37.07 58.30 -10.23
CA ASN A 279 35.60 58.34 -10.35
C ASN A 279 35.04 56.99 -10.80
N PHE A 280 35.68 56.30 -11.74
CA PHE A 280 35.30 54.97 -12.19
C PHE A 280 35.33 53.96 -11.04
N ILE A 281 36.42 53.92 -10.25
CA ILE A 281 36.52 53.08 -9.06
C ILE A 281 35.39 53.37 -8.06
N LYS A 282 35.14 54.66 -7.76
CA LYS A 282 34.08 55.05 -6.86
C LYS A 282 32.68 54.61 -7.36
N GLN A 283 32.43 54.70 -8.67
CA GLN A 283 31.19 54.25 -9.27
C GLN A 283 31.05 52.70 -9.21
N GLN A 284 32.09 51.93 -9.48
CA GLN A 284 32.07 50.48 -9.36
C GLN A 284 31.89 50.03 -7.90
N ALA A 285 32.58 50.69 -6.95
CA ALA A 285 32.38 50.44 -5.53
C ALA A 285 30.96 50.76 -5.05
N ALA A 286 30.37 51.87 -5.53
CA ALA A 286 28.96 52.21 -5.23
C ALA A 286 27.97 51.16 -5.81
N LYS A 287 28.23 50.65 -7.05
CA LYS A 287 27.42 49.57 -7.63
C LYS A 287 27.50 48.28 -6.80
N LEU A 288 28.67 47.90 -6.33
CA LEU A 288 28.86 46.74 -5.45
C LEU A 288 28.16 46.93 -4.09
N GLN A 289 28.20 48.15 -3.54
CA GLN A 289 27.49 48.45 -2.29
C GLN A 289 25.96 48.51 -2.46
N ALA A 290 25.45 48.93 -3.64
CA ALA A 290 24.03 48.97 -3.94
C ALA A 290 23.47 47.54 -4.12
N THR A 291 24.28 46.57 -4.51
CA THR A 291 23.94 45.16 -4.51
C THR A 291 24.12 44.61 -3.10
N LYS A 292 23.31 45.11 -2.16
CA LYS A 292 23.31 44.61 -0.78
C LYS A 292 22.91 43.16 -0.77
N ILE A 293 23.87 42.25 -0.82
CA ILE A 293 23.64 40.84 -0.47
C ILE A 293 23.21 40.85 0.98
N ILE A 294 21.95 40.59 1.25
CA ILE A 294 21.47 40.42 2.61
C ILE A 294 22.24 39.24 3.17
N SER A 295 23.18 39.48 4.05
CA SER A 295 23.89 38.42 4.75
C SER A 295 23.06 37.99 5.94
N PHE A 296 22.54 36.80 5.90
CA PHE A 296 21.71 36.19 6.97
C PHE A 296 22.58 35.59 8.07
N CYS A 297 23.69 34.97 7.72
CA CYS A 297 24.63 34.32 8.65
C CYS A 297 26.04 34.19 8.07
N ALA A 298 26.98 33.78 8.90
CA ALA A 298 28.40 33.57 8.50
C ALA A 298 28.62 32.29 7.70
N ALA A 299 27.73 31.29 7.78
CA ALA A 299 27.86 30.00 7.09
C ALA A 299 27.49 30.17 5.60
N PRO A 300 28.47 29.96 4.65
CA PRO A 300 28.30 30.34 3.25
C PRO A 300 27.17 29.59 2.53
N LEU A 301 27.00 28.26 2.74
CA LEU A 301 26.00 27.45 2.07
C LEU A 301 24.59 27.76 2.59
N ILE A 302 24.46 27.96 3.88
CA ILE A 302 23.19 28.32 4.53
C ILE A 302 22.78 29.73 4.11
N ASN A 303 23.75 30.68 4.12
CA ASN A 303 23.52 32.05 3.66
C ASN A 303 23.07 32.11 2.19
N ALA A 304 23.69 31.31 1.32
CA ALA A 304 23.30 31.19 -0.08
C ALA A 304 21.87 30.67 -0.24
N SER A 305 21.52 29.60 0.48
CA SER A 305 20.15 29.05 0.48
C SER A 305 19.12 30.10 0.91
N LEU A 306 19.34 30.77 2.05
CA LEU A 306 18.45 31.81 2.55
C LEU A 306 18.31 32.97 1.55
N SER A 307 19.40 33.40 0.94
CA SER A 307 19.40 34.53 -0.04
C SER A 307 18.57 34.20 -1.28
N ILE A 308 18.74 32.96 -1.83
CA ILE A 308 17.99 32.48 -3.00
C ILE A 308 16.49 32.47 -2.70
N TYR A 309 16.10 31.86 -1.59
CA TYR A 309 14.68 31.72 -1.26
C TYR A 309 14.03 33.02 -0.76
N ALA A 310 14.77 33.92 -0.12
CA ALA A 310 14.30 35.24 0.21
C ALA A 310 14.03 36.09 -1.07
N GLU A 311 14.86 35.95 -2.10
CA GLU A 311 14.64 36.61 -3.39
C GLU A 311 13.46 36.01 -4.15
N GLN A 312 13.31 34.69 -4.12
CA GLN A 312 12.13 34.02 -4.66
C GLN A 312 10.85 34.44 -3.93
N ALA A 313 10.87 34.52 -2.61
CA ALA A 313 9.75 35.01 -1.82
C ALA A 313 9.34 36.43 -2.23
N LYS A 314 10.32 37.35 -2.41
CA LYS A 314 10.10 38.72 -2.90
C LYS A 314 9.46 38.72 -4.31
N HIS A 315 9.94 37.83 -5.20
CA HIS A 315 9.39 37.73 -6.56
C HIS A 315 7.90 37.30 -6.59
N TYR A 316 7.47 36.50 -5.62
CA TYR A 316 6.09 36.02 -5.50
C TYR A 316 5.22 36.83 -4.52
N ASP A 317 5.68 38.02 -4.08
CA ASP A 317 4.97 38.87 -3.12
C ASP A 317 4.69 38.15 -1.79
N ILE A 318 5.65 37.32 -1.32
CA ILE A 318 5.58 36.63 -0.05
C ILE A 318 6.38 37.40 0.99
N LYS A 319 5.74 37.77 2.12
CA LYS A 319 6.42 38.43 3.24
C LYS A 319 7.40 37.43 3.89
N PHE A 320 8.70 37.67 3.78
CA PHE A 320 9.75 36.87 4.35
C PHE A 320 10.31 37.48 5.61
N SER A 321 10.15 36.84 6.76
CA SER A 321 10.71 37.23 8.06
C SER A 321 11.74 36.24 8.51
N HIS A 322 12.78 36.66 9.19
CA HIS A 322 13.85 35.80 9.65
C HIS A 322 14.43 36.22 10.98
N GLU A 323 14.84 35.24 11.78
CA GLU A 323 15.63 35.39 12.99
C GLU A 323 16.70 34.32 13.00
N ILE A 324 17.99 34.67 12.80
CA ILE A 324 19.04 33.70 12.56
C ILE A 324 20.20 33.98 13.50
N ASN A 325 20.38 33.03 14.42
CA ASN A 325 21.51 32.97 15.33
C ASN A 325 22.15 31.56 15.19
N LEU A 326 23.16 31.47 14.32
CA LEU A 326 23.78 30.20 13.97
C LEU A 326 25.25 30.18 14.44
N LEU A 327 25.60 29.19 15.26
CA LEU A 327 27.01 28.89 15.57
C LEU A 327 27.74 28.30 14.37
N GLU A 328 29.07 28.35 14.39
CA GLU A 328 29.89 27.72 13.36
C GLU A 328 29.61 26.21 13.30
N LEU A 329 29.28 25.73 12.10
CA LEU A 329 29.10 24.32 11.79
C LEU A 329 30.32 23.77 11.07
N ASN A 330 30.56 22.47 11.21
CA ASN A 330 31.55 21.85 10.35
C ASN A 330 31.03 21.77 8.90
N PRO A 331 31.91 21.73 7.87
CA PRO A 331 31.50 21.82 6.46
C PRO A 331 30.53 20.72 6.01
N ALA A 332 30.59 19.53 6.62
CA ALA A 332 29.72 18.40 6.26
C ALA A 332 28.30 18.63 6.82
N ASP A 333 28.19 19.09 8.07
CA ASP A 333 26.91 19.39 8.71
C ASP A 333 26.28 20.62 8.08
N GLU A 334 27.07 21.66 7.72
CA GLU A 334 26.60 22.82 6.99
C GLU A 334 25.96 22.44 5.65
N LYS A 335 26.59 21.55 4.89
CA LYS A 335 26.06 21.05 3.61
C LYS A 335 24.73 20.34 3.79
N ASP A 336 24.64 19.40 4.73
CA ASP A 336 23.42 18.65 4.98
C ASP A 336 22.29 19.58 5.45
N PHE A 337 22.62 20.52 6.32
CA PHE A 337 21.66 21.51 6.82
C PHE A 337 21.19 22.46 5.70
N ALA A 338 22.07 22.93 4.82
CA ALA A 338 21.70 23.76 3.69
C ALA A 338 20.76 23.02 2.71
N ILE A 339 20.98 21.73 2.45
CA ILE A 339 20.10 20.90 1.62
C ILE A 339 18.73 20.75 2.28
N LEU A 340 18.67 20.48 3.58
CA LEU A 340 17.42 20.38 4.32
C LEU A 340 16.66 21.71 4.30
N LEU A 341 17.34 22.80 4.62
CA LEU A 341 16.77 24.15 4.66
C LEU A 341 16.21 24.55 3.29
N SER A 342 16.91 24.25 2.21
CA SER A 342 16.43 24.50 0.84
C SER A 342 15.14 23.77 0.55
N ASN A 343 15.03 22.48 0.90
CA ASN A 343 13.84 21.69 0.70
C ASN A 343 12.63 22.20 1.51
N LEU A 344 12.86 22.60 2.76
CA LEU A 344 11.80 23.12 3.61
C LEU A 344 11.31 24.50 3.13
N LEU A 345 12.23 25.37 2.71
CA LEU A 345 11.92 26.69 2.15
C LEU A 345 11.19 26.58 0.81
N GLU A 346 11.59 25.63 -0.06
CA GLU A 346 10.89 25.38 -1.31
C GLU A 346 9.43 24.94 -1.06
N ASN A 347 9.21 24.06 -0.10
CA ASN A 347 7.87 23.63 0.30
C ASN A 347 7.05 24.81 0.83
N ALA A 348 7.62 25.66 1.69
CA ALA A 348 6.97 26.83 2.25
C ALA A 348 6.60 27.85 1.15
N ILE A 349 7.49 28.11 0.18
CA ILE A 349 7.21 28.98 -0.97
C ILE A 349 6.09 28.40 -1.83
N ASN A 350 6.14 27.10 -2.15
CA ASN A 350 5.12 26.46 -2.98
C ASN A 350 3.75 26.49 -2.30
N ALA A 351 3.68 26.27 -0.99
CA ALA A 351 2.46 26.39 -0.20
C ALA A 351 1.96 27.86 -0.14
N SER A 352 2.86 28.83 0.00
CA SER A 352 2.49 30.25 0.08
C SER A 352 2.04 30.84 -1.26
N LYS A 353 2.59 30.38 -2.40
CA LYS A 353 2.20 30.86 -3.75
C LYS A 353 0.72 30.72 -4.06
N ILE A 354 0.09 29.65 -3.58
CA ILE A 354 -1.33 29.36 -3.81
C ILE A 354 -2.26 30.16 -2.90
N GLN A 355 -1.72 30.83 -1.89
CA GLN A 355 -2.50 31.64 -0.96
C GLN A 355 -2.88 33.00 -1.56
N PRO A 356 -4.00 33.64 -1.11
CA PRO A 356 -4.39 34.98 -1.54
C PRO A 356 -3.29 36.02 -1.27
N GLN A 357 -3.18 37.01 -2.18
CA GLN A 357 -2.29 38.15 -1.95
C GLN A 357 -2.63 38.82 -0.62
N GLY A 358 -1.62 39.18 0.16
CA GLY A 358 -1.77 39.78 1.50
C GLY A 358 -1.75 38.80 2.66
N ARG A 359 -1.96 37.49 2.42
CA ARG A 359 -1.80 36.42 3.42
C ARG A 359 -0.51 35.59 3.23
N ARG A 360 0.24 35.88 2.17
CA ARG A 360 1.48 35.16 1.84
C ARG A 360 2.59 35.56 2.81
N SER A 361 2.98 34.63 3.67
CA SER A 361 4.08 34.89 4.63
C SER A 361 4.86 33.61 4.92
N ILE A 362 6.17 33.78 5.11
CA ILE A 362 7.09 32.75 5.55
C ILE A 362 7.94 33.35 6.68
N SER A 363 8.11 32.63 7.77
CA SER A 363 9.01 32.96 8.85
C SER A 363 10.04 31.86 9.04
N VAL A 364 11.30 32.24 9.21
CA VAL A 364 12.43 31.33 9.41
C VAL A 364 13.12 31.71 10.70
N ILE A 365 13.17 30.79 11.66
CA ILE A 365 13.88 30.97 12.93
C ILE A 365 14.96 29.86 13.00
N ILE A 366 16.21 30.28 13.09
CA ILE A 366 17.33 29.39 13.32
C ILE A 366 18.03 29.88 14.59
N ASN A 367 18.03 29.07 15.63
CA ASN A 367 18.72 29.39 16.88
C ASN A 367 19.53 28.18 17.34
N THR A 368 20.85 28.32 17.29
CA THR A 368 21.79 27.28 17.70
C THR A 368 22.60 27.80 18.89
N THR A 369 22.48 27.11 19.99
CA THR A 369 23.29 27.32 21.22
C THR A 369 24.15 26.08 21.47
N THR A 370 25.00 26.12 22.48
CA THR A 370 25.82 24.98 22.87
C THR A 370 25.02 23.80 23.40
N GLU A 371 23.78 24.00 23.84
CA GLU A 371 22.92 22.98 24.49
C GLU A 371 21.71 22.61 23.63
N LYS A 372 21.29 23.49 22.73
CA LYS A 372 20.09 23.28 21.94
C LYS A 372 20.19 23.92 20.57
N SER A 373 19.73 23.19 19.56
CA SER A 373 19.58 23.69 18.19
C SER A 373 18.13 23.61 17.78
N VAL A 374 17.58 24.72 17.27
CA VAL A 374 16.20 24.81 16.78
C VAL A 374 16.22 25.40 15.38
N LEU A 375 15.53 24.74 14.46
CA LEU A 375 15.09 25.30 13.17
C LEU A 375 13.57 25.28 13.15
N GLU A 376 12.95 26.43 12.97
CA GLU A 376 11.52 26.56 12.74
C GLU A 376 11.28 27.28 11.41
N ILE A 377 10.43 26.70 10.57
CA ILE A 377 9.91 27.33 9.37
C ILE A 377 8.41 27.30 9.46
N SER A 378 7.79 28.47 9.38
CA SER A 378 6.35 28.58 9.36
C SER A 378 5.87 29.33 8.11
N ASN A 379 4.75 28.89 7.56
CA ASN A 379 4.10 29.53 6.42
C ASN A 379 2.58 29.48 6.56
N HIS A 380 1.91 30.46 5.97
CA HIS A 380 0.46 30.47 5.89
C HIS A 380 -0.03 29.34 4.99
N PHE A 381 -1.04 28.57 5.46
CA PHE A 381 -1.61 27.43 4.76
C PHE A 381 -3.08 27.23 5.13
N GLU A 382 -3.97 27.42 4.17
CA GLU A 382 -5.39 27.08 4.28
C GLU A 382 -5.63 25.69 3.71
N GLY A 383 -5.71 24.65 4.53
CA GLY A 383 -5.94 23.27 4.11
C GLY A 383 -5.84 22.29 5.27
N ASP A 384 -6.18 21.04 5.01
CA ASP A 384 -6.11 19.95 5.99
C ASP A 384 -4.71 19.30 5.94
N LEU A 385 -3.91 19.50 6.97
CA LEU A 385 -2.62 18.84 7.13
C LEU A 385 -2.84 17.45 7.75
N LYS A 386 -2.86 16.41 6.93
CA LYS A 386 -2.94 15.03 7.42
C LYS A 386 -1.56 14.57 7.84
N ILE A 387 -1.41 14.30 9.13
CA ILE A 387 -0.17 13.78 9.72
C ILE A 387 -0.33 12.28 9.92
N GLY A 388 0.61 11.50 9.40
CA GLY A 388 0.67 10.04 9.55
C GLY A 388 1.06 9.61 10.96
N THR A 389 1.04 8.31 11.21
CA THR A 389 1.43 7.72 12.50
C THR A 389 2.91 7.90 12.83
N ASP A 390 3.73 8.27 11.87
CA ASP A 390 5.16 8.59 12.00
C ASP A 390 5.42 10.09 12.31
N GLY A 391 4.36 10.88 12.53
CA GLY A 391 4.44 12.31 12.82
C GLY A 391 4.76 13.18 11.58
N LEU A 392 4.74 12.61 10.37
CA LEU A 392 5.04 13.30 9.12
C LEU A 392 3.78 13.42 8.24
N PRO A 393 3.70 14.42 7.35
CA PRO A 393 2.57 14.57 6.43
C PRO A 393 2.38 13.34 5.52
N GLU A 394 1.13 12.88 5.29
CA GLU A 394 0.82 11.67 4.50
C GLU A 394 1.19 11.78 3.00
N ASN A 395 1.15 12.97 2.41
CA ASN A 395 1.50 13.18 1.00
C ASN A 395 2.97 13.57 0.85
N HIS A 396 3.81 12.61 0.51
CA HIS A 396 5.27 12.75 0.49
C HIS A 396 5.80 13.05 -0.92
N GLY A 397 6.45 14.22 -1.07
CA GLY A 397 7.36 14.53 -2.18
C GLY A 397 8.82 14.13 -1.86
N VAL A 398 9.73 14.36 -2.81
CA VAL A 398 11.18 14.07 -2.68
C VAL A 398 11.81 14.76 -1.46
N GLY A 399 11.33 15.95 -1.08
CA GLY A 399 11.79 16.70 0.08
C GLY A 399 11.65 15.95 1.42
N MET A 400 10.62 15.10 1.56
CA MET A 400 10.40 14.34 2.79
C MET A 400 11.43 13.22 2.98
N THR A 401 11.96 12.66 1.90
CA THR A 401 13.07 11.68 1.95
C THR A 401 14.33 12.34 2.50
N THR A 402 14.61 13.57 2.08
CA THR A 402 15.76 14.36 2.59
C THR A 402 15.60 14.62 4.08
N LEU A 403 14.41 15.00 4.53
CA LEU A 403 14.09 15.20 5.94
C LEU A 403 14.31 13.92 6.77
N LYS A 404 13.78 12.77 6.31
CA LYS A 404 13.97 11.48 6.98
C LYS A 404 15.45 11.08 7.09
N ASN A 405 16.21 11.31 6.04
CA ASN A 405 17.66 11.04 6.04
C ASN A 405 18.41 11.96 7.03
N PHE A 406 18.03 13.23 7.08
CA PHE A 406 18.62 14.19 8.02
C PHE A 406 18.32 13.82 9.47
N ILE A 407 17.05 13.50 9.79
CA ILE A 407 16.61 13.05 11.12
C ILE A 407 17.43 11.84 11.58
N SER A 408 17.57 10.83 10.72
CA SER A 408 18.29 9.60 11.06
C SER A 408 19.79 9.82 11.26
N LYS A 409 20.40 10.72 10.47
CA LYS A 409 21.84 11.00 10.51
C LYS A 409 22.22 11.86 11.70
N HIS A 410 21.45 12.91 12.00
CA HIS A 410 21.78 13.92 13.00
C HIS A 410 21.03 13.74 14.32
N LYS A 411 20.14 12.71 14.42
CA LYS A 411 19.33 12.39 15.62
C LYS A 411 18.53 13.60 16.13
N VAL A 412 17.88 14.31 15.22
CA VAL A 412 17.02 15.45 15.52
C VAL A 412 15.56 14.98 15.64
N HIS A 413 14.76 15.67 16.45
CA HIS A 413 13.32 15.52 16.48
C HIS A 413 12.68 16.49 15.50
N VAL A 414 11.55 16.07 14.90
CA VAL A 414 10.77 16.90 13.99
C VAL A 414 9.31 16.89 14.43
N GLU A 415 8.70 18.06 14.40
CA GLU A 415 7.26 18.24 14.66
C GLU A 415 6.65 19.09 13.56
N PHE A 416 5.48 18.64 13.08
CA PHE A 416 4.63 19.42 12.19
C PHE A 416 3.39 19.83 12.96
N LEU A 417 3.21 21.13 13.10
CA LEU A 417 2.08 21.71 13.82
C LEU A 417 1.25 22.58 12.87
N HIS A 418 -0.06 22.42 12.93
CA HIS A 418 -0.99 23.32 12.25
C HIS A 418 -1.70 24.14 13.33
N ILE A 419 -1.33 25.40 13.44
CA ILE A 419 -1.86 26.32 14.45
C ILE A 419 -2.55 27.47 13.71
N GLU A 420 -3.86 27.59 13.90
CA GLU A 420 -4.70 28.55 13.15
C GLU A 420 -4.56 28.33 11.64
N ASP A 421 -4.07 29.32 10.91
CA ASP A 421 -3.85 29.29 9.45
C ASP A 421 -2.35 29.12 9.09
N TYR A 422 -1.52 28.61 10.03
CA TYR A 422 -0.08 28.43 9.81
C TYR A 422 0.35 26.99 10.02
N VAL A 423 1.17 26.52 9.10
CA VAL A 423 1.93 25.26 9.28
C VAL A 423 3.32 25.61 9.78
N HIS A 424 3.71 25.00 10.88
CA HIS A 424 5.01 25.10 11.50
C HIS A 424 5.75 23.76 11.34
N VAL A 425 6.97 23.82 10.84
CA VAL A 425 7.89 22.68 10.79
C VAL A 425 9.02 22.99 11.75
N MET A 426 9.09 22.28 12.85
CA MET A 426 10.09 22.47 13.89
C MET A 426 11.04 21.29 13.94
N LEU A 427 12.33 21.57 13.88
CA LEU A 427 13.37 20.58 14.12
C LEU A 427 14.18 21.05 15.36
N TYR A 428 14.37 20.12 16.29
CA TYR A 428 15.16 20.41 17.47
C TYR A 428 16.05 19.24 17.86
N LYS A 429 17.21 19.59 18.38
CA LYS A 429 18.17 18.67 18.98
C LYS A 429 18.51 19.19 20.36
N GLU A 430 18.42 18.32 21.35
CA GLU A 430 18.97 18.51 22.70
C GLU A 430 20.20 17.60 22.80
N ASP A 431 21.35 18.17 23.15
CA ASP A 431 22.59 17.42 23.38
C ASP A 431 22.64 16.78 24.76
#